data_35bf2d7906f50b6978e45b0453d5fd8d
#
_entry.id   35bf2d7906f50b6978e45b0453d5fd8d
#
_cell.length_a   1.000
_cell.length_b   1.000
_cell.length_c   1.000
_cell.angle_alpha   90.00
_cell.angle_beta   90.00
_cell.angle_gamma   90.00
#
_symmetry.space_group_name_H-M   'P 1'
#
loop_
_entity.id
_entity.type
_entity.pdbx_description
1 polymer ?
#
loop_
_entity_poly.entity_id
_entity_poly.type
_entity_poly.pdbx_seq_one_letter_code
_entity_poly.pdbx_strand_id
1 'polypeptide(L)'
;MGKFRIVFSFIIIGVLFFAIGCKKEKSESTPPTKIKIAALYSETGSLAYLGLSSKAALEIAVEKVNSDFASGNIPFQFELEIYNTEINPVLAYEAMQSIAASGCKLVIGPQTSAELIAIKPLADSLGILVVSPSSTASSLSVPYDMIFRYAPGDQIVGQAMANTMINDGKQALISISRNDAGSLGLQAGITDHFSSLGGSVYEEGVFDGTTTDFSTVLNNVKNQILNLNNGYSLDQIGVLTTSFDESILLFNQASTDPVLSSVNWYGGVGFFRNQNLLSDASASQFAVDTHFFSPGFSLPSGAEIEYESLLSEIYSRSGYQADALTLASYDIFHVMAKMILYNNGLPQGSVALQQKFLNTSTLFNGVTGTIMLNVNGDRSSGTFDYWGVENSNGAYQWYFIGKSE
;
A
#
# COMPACT_ATOMS: atom_id res chain seq x y z
N MET A 1 6.67 40.01 109.27
CA MET A 1 7.10 38.75 108.67
C MET A 1 5.94 38.24 107.81
N GLY A 2 5.87 38.66 106.61
CA GLY A 2 4.79 38.32 105.71
C GLY A 2 5.27 37.32 104.66
N LYS A 3 4.58 36.24 104.51
CA LYS A 3 4.82 35.23 103.47
C LYS A 3 3.99 35.57 102.20
N PHE A 4 4.65 35.93 101.10
CA PHE A 4 4.05 36.08 99.80
C PHE A 4 3.79 34.70 99.19
N ARG A 5 2.53 34.41 98.86
CA ARG A 5 2.14 33.24 98.03
C ARG A 5 1.97 33.69 96.62
N ILE A 6 2.83 33.19 95.75
CA ILE A 6 2.73 33.36 94.28
C ILE A 6 1.79 32.27 93.76
N VAL A 7 0.67 32.70 93.18
CA VAL A 7 -0.27 31.82 92.41
C VAL A 7 0.17 31.76 90.99
N PHE A 8 0.59 30.59 90.50
CA PHE A 8 0.87 30.34 89.13
C PHE A 8 -0.45 30.00 88.43
N SER A 9 -0.91 30.89 87.51
CA SER A 9 -1.99 30.62 86.59
C SER A 9 -1.41 29.95 85.38
N PHE A 10 -1.78 28.71 85.14
CA PHE A 10 -1.52 28.00 83.89
C PHE A 10 -2.53 28.44 82.78
N ILE A 11 -2.06 29.19 81.79
CA ILE A 11 -2.83 29.46 80.59
C ILE A 11 -2.59 28.30 79.66
N ILE A 12 -3.62 27.47 79.40
CA ILE A 12 -3.63 26.41 78.38
C ILE A 12 -3.97 27.08 77.05
N ILE A 13 -2.97 27.28 76.19
CA ILE A 13 -3.16 27.71 74.86
C ILE A 13 -3.51 26.46 74.03
N GLY A 14 -4.80 26.28 73.67
CA GLY A 14 -5.28 25.26 72.80
C GLY A 14 -4.88 25.60 71.34
N VAL A 15 -3.90 24.89 70.83
CA VAL A 15 -3.55 24.94 69.39
C VAL A 15 -4.58 24.14 68.61
N LEU A 16 -5.54 24.83 67.95
CA LEU A 16 -6.42 24.24 66.97
C LEU A 16 -5.60 23.95 65.71
N PHE A 17 -5.25 22.69 65.45
CA PHE A 17 -4.77 22.23 64.14
C PHE A 17 -5.95 22.25 63.21
N PHE A 18 -6.04 23.26 62.37
CA PHE A 18 -6.82 23.17 61.12
C PHE A 18 -6.10 22.20 60.15
N ALA A 19 -6.55 20.96 60.10
CA ALA A 19 -6.21 20.05 59.03
C ALA A 19 -6.86 20.57 57.73
N ILE A 20 -6.12 21.38 56.97
CA ILE A 20 -6.45 21.68 55.58
C ILE A 20 -6.25 20.39 54.81
N GLY A 21 -7.29 19.59 54.74
CA GLY A 21 -7.33 18.47 53.80
C GLY A 21 -7.29 19.03 52.36
N CYS A 22 -6.11 19.01 51.74
CA CYS A 22 -6.03 19.12 50.29
C CYS A 22 -6.84 17.97 49.71
N LYS A 23 -8.13 18.19 49.42
CA LYS A 23 -8.81 17.39 48.42
C LYS A 23 -8.07 17.59 47.11
N LYS A 24 -7.29 16.59 46.70
CA LYS A 24 -6.87 16.46 45.33
C LYS A 24 -8.17 16.43 44.51
N GLU A 25 -8.55 17.58 43.96
CA GLU A 25 -9.56 17.60 42.90
C GLU A 25 -9.04 16.63 41.88
N LYS A 26 -9.77 15.53 41.64
CA LYS A 26 -9.60 14.75 40.45
C LYS A 26 -9.88 15.74 39.33
N SER A 27 -8.82 16.19 38.65
CA SER A 27 -8.95 16.90 37.41
C SER A 27 -9.82 15.98 36.55
N GLU A 28 -11.06 16.36 36.30
CA GLU A 28 -11.87 15.72 35.27
C GLU A 28 -11.10 15.91 33.97
N SER A 29 -10.47 14.84 33.51
CA SER A 29 -9.78 14.88 32.21
C SER A 29 -10.83 15.20 31.17
N THR A 30 -10.66 16.30 30.48
CA THR A 30 -11.49 16.64 29.33
C THR A 30 -11.46 15.44 28.37
N PRO A 31 -12.59 14.95 27.88
CA PRO A 31 -12.59 13.83 26.94
C PRO A 31 -11.74 14.17 25.70
N PRO A 32 -11.02 13.21 25.14
CA PRO A 32 -10.17 13.47 24.00
C PRO A 32 -10.96 13.96 22.79
N THR A 33 -10.36 14.85 22.02
CA THR A 33 -10.91 15.27 20.72
C THR A 33 -10.84 14.08 19.74
N LYS A 34 -11.99 13.72 19.21
CA LYS A 34 -12.11 12.62 18.25
C LYS A 34 -11.68 13.06 16.86
N ILE A 35 -10.76 12.34 16.25
CA ILE A 35 -10.28 12.53 14.89
C ILE A 35 -10.75 11.34 14.05
N LYS A 36 -11.64 11.60 13.10
CA LYS A 36 -12.13 10.57 12.19
C LYS A 36 -11.09 10.25 11.12
N ILE A 37 -10.89 8.96 10.87
CA ILE A 37 -10.13 8.41 9.77
C ILE A 37 -10.99 7.38 9.08
N ALA A 38 -11.03 7.43 7.75
CA ALA A 38 -11.67 6.39 6.95
C ALA A 38 -10.62 5.59 6.17
N ALA A 39 -10.92 4.34 5.89
CA ALA A 39 -10.13 3.52 5.00
C ALA A 39 -10.99 2.89 3.90
N LEU A 40 -10.44 2.84 2.69
CA LEU A 40 -11.04 2.23 1.51
C LEU A 40 -10.19 1.02 1.13
N TYR A 41 -10.67 -0.18 1.42
CA TYR A 41 -9.95 -1.43 1.16
C TYR A 41 -10.82 -2.46 0.46
N SER A 42 -10.21 -3.34 -0.31
CA SER A 42 -10.90 -4.47 -0.96
C SER A 42 -10.85 -5.68 -0.03
N GLU A 43 -11.87 -5.84 0.83
CA GLU A 43 -11.95 -6.99 1.75
C GLU A 43 -12.42 -8.26 1.03
N THR A 44 -12.88 -8.14 -0.22
CA THR A 44 -13.33 -9.23 -1.09
C THR A 44 -12.74 -9.07 -2.50
N GLY A 45 -12.83 -10.11 -3.34
CA GLY A 45 -12.28 -10.09 -4.70
C GLY A 45 -10.80 -10.41 -4.78
N SER A 46 -10.17 -10.13 -5.94
CA SER A 46 -8.79 -10.54 -6.25
C SER A 46 -7.70 -9.90 -5.39
N LEU A 47 -7.96 -8.75 -4.79
CA LEU A 47 -7.05 -8.09 -3.85
C LEU A 47 -7.44 -8.24 -2.38
N ALA A 48 -8.32 -9.22 -2.05
CA ALA A 48 -8.73 -9.44 -0.66
C ALA A 48 -7.55 -9.69 0.29
N TYR A 49 -6.51 -10.38 -0.17
CA TYR A 49 -5.29 -10.61 0.59
C TYR A 49 -4.63 -9.29 1.03
N LEU A 50 -4.52 -8.32 0.11
CA LEU A 50 -3.96 -6.99 0.38
C LEU A 50 -4.91 -6.13 1.22
N GLY A 51 -6.23 -6.20 0.94
CA GLY A 51 -7.24 -5.46 1.70
C GLY A 51 -7.31 -5.88 3.15
N LEU A 52 -7.41 -7.18 3.41
CA LEU A 52 -7.52 -7.72 4.77
C LEU A 52 -6.22 -7.53 5.57
N SER A 53 -5.05 -7.71 4.96
CA SER A 53 -3.77 -7.44 5.63
C SER A 53 -3.56 -5.95 5.91
N SER A 54 -3.91 -5.05 4.98
CA SER A 54 -3.85 -3.60 5.18
C SER A 54 -4.81 -3.13 6.27
N LYS A 55 -6.02 -3.70 6.33
CA LYS A 55 -6.99 -3.46 7.41
C LYS A 55 -6.39 -3.84 8.77
N ALA A 56 -5.85 -5.06 8.89
CA ALA A 56 -5.22 -5.52 10.12
C ALA A 56 -4.05 -4.60 10.54
N ALA A 57 -3.19 -4.22 9.60
CA ALA A 57 -2.07 -3.31 9.86
C ALA A 57 -2.55 -1.93 10.37
N LEU A 58 -3.61 -1.39 9.76
CA LEU A 58 -4.19 -0.11 10.15
C LEU A 58 -4.87 -0.18 11.52
N GLU A 59 -5.64 -1.23 11.80
CA GLU A 59 -6.28 -1.44 13.12
C GLU A 59 -5.24 -1.51 14.23
N ILE A 60 -4.16 -2.28 14.05
CA ILE A 60 -3.03 -2.36 14.99
C ILE A 60 -2.41 -0.98 15.22
N ALA A 61 -2.18 -0.22 14.15
CA ALA A 61 -1.61 1.12 14.26
C ALA A 61 -2.51 2.08 15.06
N VAL A 62 -3.83 2.07 14.78
CA VAL A 62 -4.82 2.91 15.47
C VAL A 62 -4.93 2.53 16.95
N GLU A 63 -5.02 1.25 17.28
CA GLU A 63 -5.07 0.75 18.65
C GLU A 63 -3.83 1.19 19.44
N LYS A 64 -2.65 0.98 18.84
CA LYS A 64 -1.37 1.35 19.46
C LYS A 64 -1.28 2.86 19.73
N VAL A 65 -1.55 3.70 18.75
CA VAL A 65 -1.46 5.16 18.88
C VAL A 65 -2.50 5.68 19.88
N ASN A 66 -3.73 5.17 19.85
CA ASN A 66 -4.76 5.55 20.83
C ASN A 66 -4.33 5.18 22.26
N SER A 67 -3.72 4.01 22.46
CA SER A 67 -3.17 3.60 23.76
C SER A 67 -2.03 4.50 24.21
N ASP A 68 -1.09 4.80 23.30
CA ASP A 68 0.06 5.68 23.57
C ASP A 68 -0.41 7.11 23.91
N PHE A 69 -1.40 7.64 23.18
CA PHE A 69 -1.98 8.97 23.42
C PHE A 69 -2.70 9.03 24.76
N ALA A 70 -3.50 8.02 25.09
CA ALA A 70 -4.17 7.94 26.40
C ALA A 70 -3.16 7.89 27.55
N SER A 71 -2.11 7.06 27.42
CA SER A 71 -1.05 6.93 28.43
C SER A 71 -0.22 8.21 28.60
N GLY A 72 0.00 8.94 27.49
CA GLY A 72 0.71 10.22 27.47
C GLY A 72 -0.17 11.43 27.83
N ASN A 73 -1.45 11.25 28.16
CA ASN A 73 -2.44 12.31 28.34
C ASN A 73 -2.53 13.28 27.14
N ILE A 74 -2.34 12.76 25.93
CA ILE A 74 -2.50 13.50 24.68
C ILE A 74 -3.99 13.62 24.38
N PRO A 75 -4.55 14.83 24.12
CA PRO A 75 -5.98 15.06 24.09
C PRO A 75 -6.64 14.68 22.75
N PHE A 76 -6.14 13.65 22.06
CA PHE A 76 -6.67 13.16 20.79
C PHE A 76 -6.95 11.66 20.84
N GLN A 77 -7.99 11.24 20.12
CA GLN A 77 -8.34 9.84 19.89
C GLN A 77 -8.78 9.66 18.46
N PHE A 78 -8.27 8.64 17.76
CA PHE A 78 -8.65 8.32 16.41
C PHE A 78 -9.84 7.38 16.38
N GLU A 79 -10.83 7.68 15.53
CA GLU A 79 -11.97 6.84 15.21
C GLU A 79 -11.84 6.35 13.78
N LEU A 80 -11.67 5.04 13.59
CA LEU A 80 -11.47 4.40 12.29
C LEU A 80 -12.80 3.83 11.78
N GLU A 81 -13.10 4.11 10.52
CA GLU A 81 -14.20 3.52 9.77
C GLU A 81 -13.66 2.93 8.46
N ILE A 82 -14.00 1.66 8.17
CA ILE A 82 -13.46 0.93 7.02
C ILE A 82 -14.60 0.58 6.06
N TYR A 83 -14.37 0.81 4.77
CA TYR A 83 -15.30 0.55 3.69
C TYR A 83 -14.72 -0.50 2.74
N ASN A 84 -15.48 -1.57 2.48
CA ASN A 84 -15.11 -2.55 1.46
C ASN A 84 -15.46 -2.00 0.07
N THR A 85 -14.47 -1.84 -0.79
CA THR A 85 -14.64 -1.29 -2.14
C THR A 85 -14.67 -2.34 -3.25
N GLU A 86 -14.30 -3.60 -2.96
CA GLU A 86 -14.36 -4.73 -3.90
C GLU A 86 -13.60 -4.50 -5.22
N ILE A 87 -12.56 -3.65 -5.20
CA ILE A 87 -11.83 -3.19 -6.41
C ILE A 87 -12.77 -2.46 -7.40
N ASN A 88 -13.86 -1.90 -6.90
CA ASN A 88 -14.91 -1.31 -7.72
C ASN A 88 -14.92 0.22 -7.58
N PRO A 89 -14.59 0.97 -8.66
CA PRO A 89 -14.59 2.44 -8.64
C PRO A 89 -15.92 3.07 -8.24
N VAL A 90 -17.05 2.40 -8.52
CA VAL A 90 -18.39 2.90 -8.14
C VAL A 90 -18.58 2.78 -6.63
N LEU A 91 -18.27 1.63 -6.05
CA LEU A 91 -18.35 1.43 -4.58
C LEU A 91 -17.37 2.35 -3.84
N ALA A 92 -16.17 2.55 -4.37
CA ALA A 92 -15.21 3.50 -3.81
C ALA A 92 -15.75 4.94 -3.81
N TYR A 93 -16.43 5.35 -4.90
CA TYR A 93 -17.07 6.66 -5.00
C TYR A 93 -18.24 6.83 -4.01
N GLU A 94 -19.11 5.85 -3.89
CA GLU A 94 -20.24 5.83 -2.92
C GLU A 94 -19.73 5.90 -1.47
N ALA A 95 -18.67 5.12 -1.15
CA ALA A 95 -18.01 5.19 0.15
C ALA A 95 -17.43 6.59 0.40
N MET A 96 -16.75 7.18 -0.59
CA MET A 96 -16.20 8.53 -0.48
C MET A 96 -17.28 9.61 -0.25
N GLN A 97 -18.48 9.47 -0.83
CA GLN A 97 -19.62 10.34 -0.55
C GLN A 97 -20.06 10.22 0.92
N SER A 98 -20.13 8.99 1.46
CA SER A 98 -20.47 8.73 2.85
C SER A 98 -19.45 9.30 3.81
N ILE A 99 -18.15 9.13 3.49
CA ILE A 99 -17.01 9.71 4.23
C ILE A 99 -17.12 11.24 4.26
N ALA A 100 -17.37 11.87 3.11
CA ALA A 100 -17.56 13.31 3.01
C ALA A 100 -18.73 13.81 3.86
N ALA A 101 -19.87 13.11 3.81
CA ALA A 101 -21.07 13.45 4.60
C ALA A 101 -20.82 13.33 6.12
N SER A 102 -19.93 12.42 6.55
CA SER A 102 -19.54 12.27 7.96
C SER A 102 -18.63 13.40 8.48
N GLY A 103 -18.11 14.25 7.59
CA GLY A 103 -17.15 15.30 7.89
C GLY A 103 -15.70 14.80 8.07
N CYS A 104 -15.42 13.53 7.75
CA CYS A 104 -14.06 12.98 7.76
C CYS A 104 -13.18 13.69 6.71
N LYS A 105 -11.92 13.97 7.06
CA LYS A 105 -10.96 14.67 6.21
C LYS A 105 -9.69 13.87 5.93
N LEU A 106 -9.57 12.67 6.49
CA LEU A 106 -8.40 11.81 6.38
C LEU A 106 -8.84 10.43 5.87
N VAL A 107 -8.34 10.03 4.70
CA VAL A 107 -8.67 8.76 4.05
C VAL A 107 -7.40 8.00 3.72
N ILE A 108 -7.35 6.72 4.05
CA ILE A 108 -6.28 5.77 3.68
C ILE A 108 -6.84 4.80 2.66
N GLY A 109 -6.14 4.63 1.55
CA GLY A 109 -6.67 3.94 0.37
C GLY A 109 -7.21 4.92 -0.68
N PRO A 110 -7.95 4.45 -1.71
CA PRO A 110 -8.15 3.05 -2.06
C PRO A 110 -6.87 2.36 -2.54
N GLN A 111 -6.98 1.06 -2.85
CA GLN A 111 -5.82 0.26 -3.23
C GLN A 111 -5.50 0.33 -4.72
N THR A 112 -6.49 0.49 -5.59
CA THR A 112 -6.28 0.53 -7.03
C THR A 112 -6.30 1.95 -7.59
N SER A 113 -5.59 2.14 -8.71
CA SER A 113 -5.55 3.42 -9.39
C SER A 113 -6.91 3.80 -10.01
N ALA A 114 -7.69 2.82 -10.46
CA ALA A 114 -9.02 3.04 -11.02
C ALA A 114 -9.99 3.60 -9.96
N GLU A 115 -9.97 3.04 -8.75
CA GLU A 115 -10.76 3.56 -7.62
C GLU A 115 -10.29 4.96 -7.22
N LEU A 116 -8.97 5.19 -7.16
CA LEU A 116 -8.40 6.48 -6.78
C LEU A 116 -8.77 7.58 -7.80
N ILE A 117 -8.76 7.28 -9.10
CA ILE A 117 -9.24 8.18 -10.17
C ILE A 117 -10.71 8.53 -9.94
N ALA A 118 -11.55 7.56 -9.59
CA ALA A 118 -12.98 7.80 -9.38
C ALA A 118 -13.28 8.74 -8.21
N ILE A 119 -12.53 8.66 -7.11
CA ILE A 119 -12.76 9.47 -5.92
C ILE A 119 -12.03 10.82 -5.93
N LYS A 120 -10.97 10.96 -6.74
CA LYS A 120 -10.11 12.16 -6.79
C LYS A 120 -10.88 13.48 -6.95
N PRO A 121 -11.85 13.62 -7.88
CA PRO A 121 -12.59 14.89 -8.03
C PRO A 121 -13.33 15.31 -6.76
N LEU A 122 -13.87 14.34 -6.02
CA LEU A 122 -14.56 14.59 -4.76
C LEU A 122 -13.57 14.96 -3.64
N ALA A 123 -12.44 14.26 -3.56
CA ALA A 123 -11.36 14.55 -2.62
C ALA A 123 -10.86 16.00 -2.78
N ASP A 124 -10.52 16.39 -4.02
CA ASP A 124 -10.02 17.72 -4.34
C ASP A 124 -11.04 18.82 -4.03
N SER A 125 -12.30 18.63 -4.46
CA SER A 125 -13.34 19.64 -4.27
C SER A 125 -13.70 19.89 -2.81
N LEU A 126 -13.62 18.86 -1.96
CA LEU A 126 -13.99 18.92 -0.55
C LEU A 126 -12.79 19.08 0.40
N GLY A 127 -11.57 19.09 -0.13
CA GLY A 127 -10.34 19.18 0.65
C GLY A 127 -10.20 17.98 1.61
N ILE A 128 -10.43 16.76 1.12
CA ILE A 128 -10.24 15.52 1.85
C ILE A 128 -8.90 14.92 1.44
N LEU A 129 -8.00 14.77 2.40
CA LEU A 129 -6.69 14.15 2.18
C LEU A 129 -6.87 12.65 1.97
N VAL A 130 -6.45 12.16 0.81
CA VAL A 130 -6.47 10.74 0.45
C VAL A 130 -5.06 10.26 0.24
N VAL A 131 -4.67 9.20 0.96
CA VAL A 131 -3.33 8.61 0.84
C VAL A 131 -3.46 7.14 0.47
N SER A 132 -3.12 6.82 -0.77
CA SER A 132 -3.13 5.42 -1.24
C SER A 132 -1.84 4.70 -0.87
N PRO A 133 -1.92 3.49 -0.29
CA PRO A 133 -0.76 2.67 0.00
C PRO A 133 -0.18 1.98 -1.23
N SER A 134 -0.96 1.81 -2.32
CA SER A 134 -0.63 0.87 -3.40
C SER A 134 -0.91 1.35 -4.83
N SER A 135 -1.60 2.49 -5.02
CA SER A 135 -1.84 3.04 -6.37
C SER A 135 -0.55 3.57 -7.01
N THR A 136 -0.30 3.19 -8.28
CA THR A 136 0.95 3.48 -8.97
C THR A 136 0.79 4.30 -10.26
N ALA A 137 -0.45 4.43 -10.81
CA ALA A 137 -0.69 5.02 -12.13
C ALA A 137 -0.10 6.42 -12.30
N SER A 138 0.70 6.60 -13.34
CA SER A 138 1.35 7.88 -13.66
C SER A 138 0.35 9.02 -13.95
N SER A 139 -0.87 8.70 -14.41
CA SER A 139 -1.94 9.68 -14.64
C SER A 139 -2.44 10.38 -13.39
N LEU A 140 -2.17 9.83 -12.20
CA LEU A 140 -2.49 10.41 -10.90
C LEU A 140 -1.37 11.28 -10.31
N SER A 141 -0.22 11.39 -11.00
CA SER A 141 0.91 12.22 -10.58
C SER A 141 0.66 13.69 -10.90
N VAL A 142 -0.19 14.34 -10.11
CA VAL A 142 -0.65 15.72 -10.31
C VAL A 142 -0.24 16.59 -9.12
N PRO A 143 0.46 17.72 -9.34
CA PRO A 143 0.88 18.57 -8.23
C PRO A 143 -0.30 19.32 -7.59
N TYR A 144 -0.21 19.54 -6.29
CA TYR A 144 -1.14 20.36 -5.51
C TYR A 144 -2.57 19.83 -5.41
N ASP A 145 -2.80 18.54 -5.67
CA ASP A 145 -4.09 17.89 -5.41
C ASP A 145 -4.15 17.30 -3.98
N MET A 146 -5.26 16.69 -3.63
CA MET A 146 -5.46 16.08 -2.31
C MET A 146 -5.05 14.61 -2.25
N ILE A 147 -4.34 14.11 -3.28
CA ILE A 147 -3.94 12.71 -3.43
C ILE A 147 -2.46 12.55 -3.11
N PHE A 148 -2.15 11.58 -2.27
CA PHE A 148 -0.79 11.15 -1.96
C PHE A 148 -0.65 9.65 -2.15
N ARG A 149 0.55 9.17 -2.52
CA ARG A 149 0.79 7.76 -2.79
C ARG A 149 2.10 7.29 -2.18
N TYR A 150 2.02 6.18 -1.44
CA TYR A 150 3.17 5.62 -0.72
C TYR A 150 3.82 4.44 -1.45
N ALA A 151 3.18 3.90 -2.50
CA ALA A 151 3.83 2.99 -3.43
C ALA A 151 4.71 3.77 -4.44
N PRO A 152 5.84 3.21 -4.87
CA PRO A 152 6.58 3.73 -6.01
C PRO A 152 5.72 3.70 -7.28
N GLY A 153 5.71 4.80 -8.05
CA GLY A 153 4.87 4.91 -9.25
C GLY A 153 5.37 4.07 -10.43
N ASP A 154 4.51 3.90 -11.45
CA ASP A 154 4.74 3.06 -12.63
C ASP A 154 6.06 3.35 -13.35
N GLN A 155 6.52 4.60 -13.37
CA GLN A 155 7.81 4.95 -13.99
C GLN A 155 9.00 4.33 -13.25
N ILE A 156 8.93 4.23 -11.92
CA ILE A 156 10.01 3.64 -11.11
C ILE A 156 10.02 2.11 -11.29
N VAL A 157 8.84 1.48 -11.24
CA VAL A 157 8.67 0.05 -11.53
C VAL A 157 9.10 -0.25 -12.96
N GLY A 158 8.65 0.57 -13.92
CA GLY A 158 8.96 0.44 -15.34
C GLY A 158 10.45 0.45 -15.61
N GLN A 159 11.17 1.40 -15.02
CA GLN A 159 12.62 1.48 -15.12
C GLN A 159 13.29 0.22 -14.57
N ALA A 160 12.90 -0.23 -13.38
CA ALA A 160 13.48 -1.41 -12.75
C ALA A 160 13.26 -2.67 -13.60
N MET A 161 12.02 -2.90 -14.08
CA MET A 161 11.66 -4.07 -14.90
C MET A 161 12.36 -4.05 -16.26
N ALA A 162 12.37 -2.91 -16.96
CA ALA A 162 12.99 -2.80 -18.25
C ALA A 162 14.51 -3.02 -18.17
N ASN A 163 15.19 -2.44 -17.17
CA ASN A 163 16.61 -2.69 -16.95
C ASN A 163 16.88 -4.19 -16.74
N THR A 164 16.09 -4.86 -15.91
CA THR A 164 16.23 -6.30 -15.66
C THR A 164 16.07 -7.10 -16.94
N MET A 165 14.99 -6.83 -17.74
CA MET A 165 14.75 -7.53 -19.00
C MET A 165 15.90 -7.35 -20.00
N ILE A 166 16.45 -6.13 -20.13
CA ILE A 166 17.60 -5.85 -21.00
C ILE A 166 18.85 -6.59 -20.51
N ASN A 167 19.09 -6.59 -19.19
CA ASN A 167 20.21 -7.31 -18.57
C ASN A 167 20.09 -8.84 -18.76
N ASP A 168 18.85 -9.36 -18.78
CA ASP A 168 18.53 -10.75 -19.13
C ASP A 168 18.64 -11.05 -20.64
N GLY A 169 19.10 -10.09 -21.44
CA GLY A 169 19.33 -10.25 -22.88
C GLY A 169 18.10 -10.09 -23.75
N LYS A 170 16.97 -9.60 -23.24
CA LYS A 170 15.76 -9.38 -24.03
C LYS A 170 15.97 -8.21 -25.00
N GLN A 171 15.56 -8.41 -26.25
CA GLN A 171 15.65 -7.41 -27.32
C GLN A 171 14.26 -7.09 -27.90
N ALA A 172 13.29 -8.00 -27.77
CA ALA A 172 11.92 -7.83 -28.19
C ALA A 172 10.96 -8.15 -27.04
N LEU A 173 10.02 -7.27 -26.77
CA LEU A 173 9.00 -7.40 -25.74
C LEU A 173 7.62 -7.35 -26.36
N ILE A 174 6.86 -8.43 -26.21
CA ILE A 174 5.45 -8.50 -26.55
C ILE A 174 4.67 -8.15 -25.29
N SER A 175 3.72 -7.22 -25.37
CA SER A 175 2.96 -6.80 -24.20
C SER A 175 1.46 -6.96 -24.38
N ILE A 176 0.82 -7.46 -23.33
CA ILE A 176 -0.63 -7.55 -23.17
C ILE A 176 -1.01 -6.97 -21.81
N SER A 177 -2.19 -6.37 -21.69
CA SER A 177 -2.59 -5.68 -20.47
C SER A 177 -4.07 -5.83 -20.17
N ARG A 178 -4.42 -5.84 -18.90
CA ARG A 178 -5.77 -5.57 -18.46
C ARG A 178 -6.13 -4.11 -18.76
N ASN A 179 -7.38 -3.88 -19.17
CA ASN A 179 -7.92 -2.58 -19.55
C ASN A 179 -8.34 -1.78 -18.30
N ASP A 180 -7.38 -1.34 -17.49
CA ASP A 180 -7.58 -0.38 -16.40
C ASP A 180 -6.36 0.55 -16.25
N ALA A 181 -6.57 1.66 -15.52
CA ALA A 181 -5.56 2.71 -15.41
C ALA A 181 -4.25 2.26 -14.77
N GLY A 182 -4.29 1.33 -13.80
CA GLY A 182 -3.10 0.80 -13.14
C GLY A 182 -2.30 -0.11 -14.07
N SER A 183 -2.97 -1.08 -14.69
CA SER A 183 -2.35 -2.06 -15.59
C SER A 183 -1.78 -1.40 -16.85
N LEU A 184 -2.55 -0.51 -17.48
CA LEU A 184 -2.09 0.25 -18.66
C LEU A 184 -0.95 1.22 -18.34
N GLY A 185 -1.01 1.88 -17.18
CA GLY A 185 0.04 2.79 -16.73
C GLY A 185 1.36 2.06 -16.50
N LEU A 186 1.31 0.90 -15.85
CA LEU A 186 2.48 0.05 -15.63
C LEU A 186 3.03 -0.53 -16.93
N GLN A 187 2.16 -1.02 -17.83
CA GLN A 187 2.57 -1.46 -19.16
C GLN A 187 3.34 -0.35 -19.87
N ALA A 188 2.78 0.85 -19.95
CA ALA A 188 3.42 1.99 -20.59
C ALA A 188 4.77 2.33 -19.93
N GLY A 189 4.83 2.37 -18.61
CA GLY A 189 6.08 2.65 -17.88
C GLY A 189 7.20 1.65 -18.21
N ILE A 190 6.87 0.36 -18.34
CA ILE A 190 7.82 -0.70 -18.70
C ILE A 190 8.22 -0.61 -20.18
N THR A 191 7.24 -0.51 -21.09
CA THR A 191 7.48 -0.52 -22.53
C THR A 191 8.22 0.72 -23.03
N ASP A 192 7.88 1.90 -22.50
CA ASP A 192 8.58 3.15 -22.80
C ASP A 192 10.04 3.09 -22.39
N HIS A 193 10.31 2.59 -21.17
CA HIS A 193 11.68 2.49 -20.70
C HIS A 193 12.47 1.41 -21.45
N PHE A 194 11.87 0.24 -21.72
CA PHE A 194 12.47 -0.82 -22.51
C PHE A 194 12.85 -0.31 -23.92
N SER A 195 11.94 0.45 -24.55
CA SER A 195 12.21 1.08 -25.86
C SER A 195 13.35 2.11 -25.77
N SER A 196 13.42 2.90 -24.70
CA SER A 196 14.49 3.89 -24.51
C SER A 196 15.86 3.26 -24.36
N LEU A 197 15.94 2.00 -23.93
CA LEU A 197 17.17 1.18 -23.84
C LEU A 197 17.51 0.46 -25.15
N GLY A 198 16.72 0.67 -26.20
CA GLY A 198 16.97 0.08 -27.54
C GLY A 198 16.20 -1.23 -27.79
N GLY A 199 15.34 -1.66 -26.91
CA GLY A 199 14.47 -2.80 -27.12
C GLY A 199 13.30 -2.49 -28.06
N SER A 200 12.80 -3.50 -28.77
CA SER A 200 11.62 -3.41 -29.62
C SER A 200 10.37 -3.84 -28.87
N VAL A 201 9.28 -3.08 -28.96
CA VAL A 201 8.01 -3.37 -28.27
C VAL A 201 6.89 -3.64 -29.25
N TYR A 202 6.05 -4.63 -28.93
CA TYR A 202 4.90 -5.09 -29.71
C TYR A 202 3.70 -5.23 -28.76
N GLU A 203 2.71 -4.36 -28.90
CA GLU A 203 1.48 -4.38 -28.10
C GLU A 203 0.43 -5.24 -28.81
N GLU A 204 0.12 -6.43 -28.24
CA GLU A 204 -0.71 -7.43 -28.89
C GLU A 204 -2.13 -7.51 -28.32
N GLY A 205 -2.48 -6.61 -27.43
CA GLY A 205 -3.86 -6.41 -27.02
C GLY A 205 -4.09 -6.06 -25.55
N VAL A 206 -5.33 -5.67 -25.32
CA VAL A 206 -5.87 -5.42 -23.98
C VAL A 206 -7.10 -6.29 -23.76
N PHE A 207 -7.40 -6.60 -22.51
CA PHE A 207 -8.54 -7.40 -22.10
C PHE A 207 -9.20 -6.83 -20.86
N ASP A 208 -10.49 -7.06 -20.67
CA ASP A 208 -11.20 -6.63 -19.47
C ASP A 208 -10.95 -7.60 -18.30
N GLY A 209 -11.01 -7.10 -17.08
CA GLY A 209 -10.81 -7.92 -15.87
C GLY A 209 -11.85 -9.03 -15.65
N THR A 210 -12.93 -9.04 -16.44
CA THR A 210 -13.97 -10.08 -16.47
C THR A 210 -13.80 -11.07 -17.63
N THR A 211 -12.72 -10.95 -18.41
CA THR A 211 -12.44 -11.84 -19.55
C THR A 211 -12.23 -13.27 -19.07
N THR A 212 -12.92 -14.21 -19.71
CA THR A 212 -12.80 -15.66 -19.43
C THR A 212 -12.26 -16.46 -20.62
N ASP A 213 -12.20 -15.86 -21.81
CA ASP A 213 -11.60 -16.46 -23.00
C ASP A 213 -10.49 -15.54 -23.54
N PHE A 214 -9.25 -15.99 -23.39
CA PHE A 214 -8.05 -15.29 -23.84
C PHE A 214 -7.54 -15.75 -25.20
N SER A 215 -8.29 -16.59 -25.92
CA SER A 215 -7.85 -17.21 -27.17
C SER A 215 -7.39 -16.17 -28.21
N THR A 216 -8.10 -15.04 -28.34
CA THR A 216 -7.74 -13.97 -29.29
C THR A 216 -6.40 -13.34 -28.93
N VAL A 217 -6.22 -12.91 -27.69
CA VAL A 217 -4.98 -12.29 -27.21
C VAL A 217 -3.80 -13.27 -27.27
N LEU A 218 -4.01 -14.52 -26.84
CA LEU A 218 -2.97 -15.56 -26.88
C LEU A 218 -2.58 -15.94 -28.32
N ASN A 219 -3.52 -15.96 -29.28
CA ASN A 219 -3.21 -16.16 -30.70
C ASN A 219 -2.38 -15.00 -31.26
N ASN A 220 -2.67 -13.76 -30.89
CA ASN A 220 -1.86 -12.60 -31.29
C ASN A 220 -0.43 -12.73 -30.73
N VAL A 221 -0.26 -13.00 -29.44
CA VAL A 221 1.06 -13.25 -28.81
C VAL A 221 1.81 -14.38 -29.50
N LYS A 222 1.16 -15.52 -29.75
CA LYS A 222 1.74 -16.67 -30.47
C LYS A 222 2.24 -16.28 -31.86
N ASN A 223 1.39 -15.63 -32.66
CA ASN A 223 1.74 -15.20 -33.99
C ASN A 223 2.92 -14.22 -34.00
N GLN A 224 2.97 -13.33 -33.00
CA GLN A 224 4.06 -12.38 -32.84
C GLN A 224 5.37 -13.08 -32.45
N ILE A 225 5.34 -14.07 -31.55
CA ILE A 225 6.52 -14.90 -31.21
C ILE A 225 7.07 -15.55 -32.48
N LEU A 226 6.21 -16.21 -33.28
CA LEU A 226 6.60 -16.89 -34.55
C LEU A 226 7.18 -15.91 -35.57
N ASN A 227 6.62 -14.70 -35.66
CA ASN A 227 7.11 -13.66 -36.54
C ASN A 227 8.50 -13.15 -36.11
N LEU A 228 8.66 -12.86 -34.84
CA LEU A 228 9.89 -12.34 -34.25
C LEU A 228 11.03 -13.37 -34.28
N ASN A 229 10.73 -14.66 -34.19
CA ASN A 229 11.73 -15.74 -34.24
C ASN A 229 12.45 -15.86 -35.62
N ASN A 230 12.03 -15.09 -36.61
CA ASN A 230 12.79 -14.96 -37.88
C ASN A 230 13.97 -13.99 -37.75
N GLY A 231 14.02 -13.15 -36.75
CA GLY A 231 15.08 -12.15 -36.54
C GLY A 231 15.73 -12.16 -35.17
N TYR A 232 15.04 -12.71 -34.16
CA TYR A 232 15.50 -12.86 -32.78
C TYR A 232 15.48 -14.33 -32.40
N SER A 233 16.42 -14.76 -31.55
CA SER A 233 16.29 -16.08 -30.91
C SER A 233 15.21 -16.03 -29.79
N LEU A 234 14.63 -17.18 -29.44
CA LEU A 234 13.51 -17.23 -28.46
C LEU A 234 13.91 -16.68 -27.07
N ASP A 235 15.17 -16.83 -26.68
CA ASP A 235 15.72 -16.26 -25.44
C ASP A 235 15.84 -14.74 -25.45
N GLN A 236 15.81 -14.09 -26.62
CA GLN A 236 15.79 -12.64 -26.77
C GLN A 236 14.34 -12.06 -26.77
N ILE A 237 13.32 -12.91 -26.81
CA ILE A 237 11.91 -12.50 -26.80
C ILE A 237 11.35 -12.65 -25.38
N GLY A 238 10.60 -11.65 -24.92
CA GLY A 238 9.85 -11.70 -23.68
C GLY A 238 8.38 -11.36 -23.88
N VAL A 239 7.51 -11.87 -23.03
CA VAL A 239 6.10 -11.49 -22.95
C VAL A 239 5.82 -10.82 -21.60
N LEU A 240 5.27 -9.63 -21.63
CA LEU A 240 4.81 -8.89 -20.45
C LEU A 240 3.29 -8.98 -20.33
N THR A 241 2.78 -9.34 -19.16
CA THR A 241 1.37 -9.19 -18.80
C THR A 241 1.20 -8.33 -17.56
N THR A 242 0.43 -7.25 -17.66
CA THR A 242 0.06 -6.39 -16.54
C THR A 242 -1.42 -6.61 -16.21
N SER A 243 -1.69 -7.28 -15.09
CA SER A 243 -3.00 -7.85 -14.75
C SER A 243 -3.08 -8.26 -13.27
N PHE A 244 -4.20 -8.84 -12.87
CA PHE A 244 -4.44 -9.41 -11.54
C PHE A 244 -4.77 -10.92 -11.65
N ASP A 245 -5.73 -11.42 -10.86
CA ASP A 245 -6.10 -12.83 -10.78
C ASP A 245 -6.54 -13.47 -12.13
N GLU A 246 -7.05 -12.67 -13.07
CA GLU A 246 -7.40 -13.16 -14.40
C GLU A 246 -6.22 -13.76 -15.18
N SER A 247 -4.98 -13.39 -14.80
CA SER A 247 -3.78 -14.02 -15.35
C SER A 247 -3.67 -15.51 -15.05
N ILE A 248 -4.32 -16.01 -14.00
CA ILE A 248 -4.34 -17.45 -13.71
C ILE A 248 -5.02 -18.20 -14.84
N LEU A 249 -6.18 -17.72 -15.27
CA LEU A 249 -6.92 -18.31 -16.40
C LEU A 249 -6.19 -18.08 -17.73
N LEU A 250 -5.57 -16.93 -17.91
CA LEU A 250 -4.72 -16.65 -19.08
C LEU A 250 -3.55 -17.66 -19.15
N PHE A 251 -2.84 -17.92 -18.07
CA PHE A 251 -1.74 -18.88 -18.01
C PHE A 251 -2.23 -20.33 -18.21
N ASN A 252 -3.38 -20.66 -17.60
CA ASN A 252 -4.00 -21.97 -17.82
C ASN A 252 -4.29 -22.22 -19.31
N GLN A 253 -4.87 -21.23 -20.01
CA GLN A 253 -5.11 -21.35 -21.45
C GLN A 253 -3.81 -21.33 -22.26
N ALA A 254 -2.83 -20.50 -21.89
CA ALA A 254 -1.53 -20.44 -22.57
C ALA A 254 -0.71 -21.73 -22.42
N SER A 255 -0.85 -22.47 -21.33
CA SER A 255 -0.10 -23.71 -21.04
C SER A 255 -0.35 -24.81 -22.06
N THR A 256 -1.43 -24.72 -22.82
CA THR A 256 -1.78 -25.69 -23.85
C THR A 256 -1.02 -25.51 -25.18
N ASP A 257 -0.30 -24.39 -25.34
CA ASP A 257 0.42 -24.06 -26.58
C ASP A 257 1.94 -23.97 -26.34
N PRO A 258 2.73 -24.87 -26.97
CA PRO A 258 4.19 -24.93 -26.75
C PRO A 258 4.92 -23.69 -27.29
N VAL A 259 4.33 -22.89 -28.21
CA VAL A 259 4.94 -21.65 -28.68
C VAL A 259 4.90 -20.59 -27.57
N LEU A 260 3.78 -20.50 -26.83
CA LEU A 260 3.62 -19.56 -25.73
C LEU A 260 4.55 -19.90 -24.55
N SER A 261 4.84 -21.19 -24.36
CA SER A 261 5.77 -21.65 -23.30
C SER A 261 7.26 -21.58 -23.72
N SER A 262 7.56 -21.18 -24.96
CA SER A 262 8.94 -21.17 -25.49
C SER A 262 9.74 -19.91 -25.17
N VAL A 263 9.13 -18.91 -24.55
CA VAL A 263 9.73 -17.60 -24.22
C VAL A 263 9.48 -17.26 -22.75
N ASN A 264 10.28 -16.32 -22.20
CA ASN A 264 10.07 -15.86 -20.82
C ASN A 264 8.84 -14.96 -20.72
N TRP A 265 8.11 -15.10 -19.62
CA TRP A 265 6.98 -14.24 -19.28
C TRP A 265 7.28 -13.41 -18.02
N TYR A 266 6.76 -12.18 -18.00
CA TYR A 266 6.94 -11.21 -16.94
C TYR A 266 5.59 -10.68 -16.49
N GLY A 267 5.42 -10.52 -15.17
CA GLY A 267 4.21 -9.98 -14.57
C GLY A 267 4.36 -8.52 -14.13
N GLY A 268 3.23 -7.88 -13.91
CA GLY A 268 3.15 -6.60 -13.21
C GLY A 268 3.03 -6.78 -11.68
N VAL A 269 3.10 -5.67 -10.94
CA VAL A 269 2.97 -5.64 -9.47
C VAL A 269 1.63 -6.18 -8.95
N GLY A 270 0.57 -6.14 -9.76
CA GLY A 270 -0.76 -6.67 -9.40
C GLY A 270 -0.83 -8.19 -9.27
N PHE A 271 0.19 -8.91 -9.75
CA PHE A 271 0.28 -10.37 -9.69
C PHE A 271 1.35 -10.86 -8.72
N PHE A 272 1.98 -9.95 -8.00
CA PHE A 272 3.05 -10.23 -7.05
C PHE A 272 2.60 -11.19 -5.93
N ARG A 273 3.29 -12.34 -5.82
CA ARG A 273 3.05 -13.38 -4.80
C ARG A 273 1.58 -13.83 -4.68
N ASN A 274 0.86 -13.81 -5.80
CA ASN A 274 -0.54 -14.22 -5.84
C ASN A 274 -0.69 -15.69 -5.43
N GLN A 275 -1.34 -15.93 -4.29
CA GLN A 275 -1.50 -17.29 -3.75
C GLN A 275 -2.47 -18.14 -4.54
N ASN A 276 -3.43 -17.51 -5.26
CA ASN A 276 -4.39 -18.24 -6.07
C ASN A 276 -3.72 -18.91 -7.27
N LEU A 277 -2.62 -18.35 -7.80
CA LEU A 277 -1.82 -18.99 -8.86
C LEU A 277 -1.33 -20.37 -8.43
N LEU A 278 -0.82 -20.51 -7.21
CA LEU A 278 -0.26 -21.77 -6.71
C LEU A 278 -1.29 -22.89 -6.57
N SER A 279 -2.58 -22.52 -6.56
CA SER A 279 -3.71 -23.47 -6.48
C SER A 279 -4.13 -24.02 -7.82
N ASP A 280 -3.70 -23.42 -8.96
CA ASP A 280 -3.93 -23.92 -10.32
C ASP A 280 -2.65 -24.56 -10.87
N ALA A 281 -2.65 -25.87 -10.96
CA ALA A 281 -1.46 -26.64 -11.35
C ALA A 281 -0.98 -26.32 -12.78
N SER A 282 -1.89 -26.08 -13.71
CA SER A 282 -1.54 -25.77 -15.11
C SER A 282 -0.94 -24.38 -15.24
N ALA A 283 -1.56 -23.39 -14.61
CA ALA A 283 -1.05 -22.03 -14.60
C ALA A 283 0.29 -21.92 -13.83
N SER A 284 0.44 -22.62 -12.70
CA SER A 284 1.70 -22.70 -11.98
C SER A 284 2.81 -23.35 -12.78
N GLN A 285 2.52 -24.45 -13.49
CA GLN A 285 3.51 -25.11 -14.34
C GLN A 285 3.92 -24.22 -15.51
N PHE A 286 2.98 -23.51 -16.13
CA PHE A 286 3.28 -22.50 -17.16
C PHE A 286 4.22 -21.41 -16.63
N ALA A 287 3.97 -20.90 -15.42
CA ALA A 287 4.84 -19.93 -14.79
C ALA A 287 6.27 -20.47 -14.55
N VAL A 288 6.40 -21.76 -14.17
CA VAL A 288 7.71 -22.42 -14.02
C VAL A 288 8.39 -22.54 -15.40
N ASP A 289 7.69 -23.06 -16.41
CA ASP A 289 8.24 -23.35 -17.73
C ASP A 289 8.71 -22.07 -18.46
N THR A 290 8.02 -20.94 -18.23
CA THR A 290 8.31 -19.65 -18.85
C THR A 290 9.25 -18.78 -17.99
N HIS A 291 9.79 -19.28 -16.89
CA HIS A 291 10.59 -18.52 -15.93
C HIS A 291 9.90 -17.20 -15.52
N PHE A 292 8.59 -17.30 -15.32
CA PHE A 292 7.77 -16.15 -14.96
C PHE A 292 8.24 -15.54 -13.63
N PHE A 293 8.33 -14.20 -13.62
CA PHE A 293 8.43 -13.47 -12.36
C PHE A 293 7.62 -12.17 -12.38
N SER A 294 7.30 -11.68 -11.19
CA SER A 294 6.68 -10.36 -11.00
C SER A 294 7.41 -9.56 -9.93
N PRO A 295 7.40 -8.20 -10.06
CA PRO A 295 8.01 -7.32 -9.08
C PRO A 295 7.06 -7.05 -7.91
N GLY A 296 7.62 -6.95 -6.71
CA GLY A 296 6.95 -6.40 -5.54
C GLY A 296 7.77 -5.29 -4.91
N PHE A 297 7.12 -4.29 -4.35
CA PHE A 297 7.82 -3.25 -3.63
C PHE A 297 8.60 -3.87 -2.45
N SER A 298 9.92 -3.64 -2.39
CA SER A 298 10.79 -4.24 -1.38
C SER A 298 10.65 -3.56 -0.03
N LEU A 299 10.72 -4.35 1.03
CA LEU A 299 11.02 -3.83 2.36
C LEU A 299 12.52 -3.51 2.52
N PRO A 300 12.88 -2.59 3.43
CA PRO A 300 14.27 -2.40 3.83
C PRO A 300 14.91 -3.69 4.31
N SER A 301 16.21 -3.85 4.06
CA SER A 301 16.93 -5.04 4.52
C SER A 301 16.84 -5.18 6.04
N GLY A 302 16.43 -6.34 6.52
CA GLY A 302 16.25 -6.64 7.95
C GLY A 302 14.91 -6.21 8.53
N ALA A 303 14.02 -5.60 7.76
CA ALA A 303 12.70 -5.19 8.25
C ALA A 303 11.87 -6.37 8.76
N GLU A 304 11.99 -7.54 8.13
CA GLU A 304 11.29 -8.75 8.60
C GLU A 304 11.70 -9.14 10.02
N ILE A 305 12.95 -8.94 10.39
CA ILE A 305 13.45 -9.23 11.74
C ILE A 305 13.05 -8.11 12.72
N GLU A 306 13.22 -6.85 12.31
CA GLU A 306 12.93 -5.68 13.14
C GLU A 306 11.44 -5.60 13.50
N TYR A 307 10.56 -5.97 12.56
CA TYR A 307 9.11 -5.86 12.70
C TYR A 307 8.40 -7.22 12.80
N GLU A 308 9.11 -8.29 13.17
CA GLU A 308 8.57 -9.65 13.27
C GLU A 308 7.27 -9.73 14.08
N SER A 309 7.19 -9.02 15.20
CA SER A 309 5.99 -8.98 16.05
C SER A 309 4.79 -8.37 15.33
N LEU A 310 5.00 -7.27 14.60
CA LEU A 310 3.96 -6.62 13.79
C LEU A 310 3.50 -7.54 12.66
N LEU A 311 4.43 -8.13 11.92
CA LEU A 311 4.13 -9.04 10.81
C LEU A 311 3.33 -10.27 11.29
N SER A 312 3.73 -10.85 12.42
CA SER A 312 3.03 -11.98 13.05
C SER A 312 1.62 -11.61 13.49
N GLU A 313 1.43 -10.42 14.05
CA GLU A 313 0.12 -9.95 14.48
C GLU A 313 -0.80 -9.67 13.29
N ILE A 314 -0.29 -9.04 12.20
CA ILE A 314 -1.04 -8.84 10.96
C ILE A 314 -1.49 -10.20 10.39
N TYR A 315 -0.57 -11.17 10.32
CA TYR A 315 -0.92 -12.52 9.86
C TYR A 315 -1.98 -13.19 10.73
N SER A 316 -1.86 -13.08 12.06
CA SER A 316 -2.83 -13.64 13.00
C SER A 316 -4.23 -13.05 12.82
N ARG A 317 -4.35 -11.75 12.49
CA ARG A 317 -5.64 -11.07 12.31
C ARG A 317 -6.24 -11.26 10.93
N SER A 318 -5.40 -11.30 9.88
CA SER A 318 -5.84 -11.31 8.48
C SER A 318 -5.80 -12.69 7.83
N GLY A 319 -4.93 -13.58 8.28
CA GLY A 319 -4.61 -14.84 7.60
C GLY A 319 -3.63 -14.68 6.42
N TYR A 320 -3.15 -13.45 6.14
CA TYR A 320 -2.26 -13.15 5.02
C TYR A 320 -0.93 -12.56 5.47
N GLN A 321 0.14 -12.92 4.74
CA GLN A 321 1.46 -12.32 4.95
C GLN A 321 1.43 -10.85 4.52
N ALA A 322 1.95 -9.97 5.39
CA ALA A 322 2.10 -8.57 5.05
C ALA A 322 3.24 -8.37 4.03
N ASP A 323 3.02 -7.49 3.09
CA ASP A 323 4.02 -6.97 2.17
C ASP A 323 4.28 -5.47 2.40
N ALA A 324 5.12 -4.85 1.60
CA ALA A 324 5.40 -3.43 1.74
C ALA A 324 4.18 -2.53 1.49
N LEU A 325 3.23 -2.95 0.64
CA LEU A 325 1.99 -2.20 0.38
C LEU A 325 1.02 -2.28 1.58
N THR A 326 0.93 -3.45 2.21
CA THR A 326 0.24 -3.63 3.50
C THR A 326 0.81 -2.67 4.55
N LEU A 327 2.13 -2.67 4.72
CA LEU A 327 2.82 -1.88 5.73
C LEU A 327 2.84 -0.38 5.42
N ALA A 328 2.65 0.01 4.15
CA ALA A 328 2.43 1.40 3.80
C ALA A 328 1.16 1.97 4.47
N SER A 329 0.11 1.17 4.66
CA SER A 329 -1.08 1.61 5.42
C SER A 329 -0.75 1.91 6.89
N TYR A 330 0.11 1.13 7.51
CA TYR A 330 0.62 1.37 8.86
C TYR A 330 1.41 2.68 8.94
N ASP A 331 2.35 2.90 8.01
CA ASP A 331 3.17 4.11 7.97
C ASP A 331 2.34 5.36 7.69
N ILE A 332 1.38 5.31 6.76
CA ILE A 332 0.47 6.41 6.44
C ILE A 332 -0.25 6.89 7.70
N PHE A 333 -0.81 5.95 8.47
CA PHE A 333 -1.51 6.30 9.69
C PHE A 333 -0.58 6.95 10.73
N HIS A 334 0.62 6.42 10.92
CA HIS A 334 1.60 7.02 11.84
C HIS A 334 2.00 8.43 11.43
N VAL A 335 2.11 8.71 10.14
CA VAL A 335 2.35 10.08 9.64
C VAL A 335 1.15 10.98 9.91
N MET A 336 -0.09 10.50 9.68
CA MET A 336 -1.31 11.25 10.01
C MET A 336 -1.39 11.57 11.52
N ALA A 337 -1.11 10.58 12.36
CA ALA A 337 -1.11 10.75 13.82
C ALA A 337 -0.03 11.77 14.26
N LYS A 338 1.16 11.70 13.71
CA LYS A 338 2.25 12.63 13.95
C LYS A 338 1.91 14.04 13.48
N MET A 339 1.25 14.18 12.32
CA MET A 339 0.75 15.47 11.82
C MET A 339 -0.26 16.08 12.80
N ILE A 340 -1.24 15.31 13.27
CA ILE A 340 -2.23 15.75 14.26
C ILE A 340 -1.56 16.21 15.56
N LEU A 341 -0.60 15.43 16.05
CA LEU A 341 0.15 15.76 17.26
C LEU A 341 0.92 17.08 17.11
N TYR A 342 1.68 17.24 16.02
CA TYR A 342 2.52 18.42 15.79
C TYR A 342 1.71 19.69 15.48
N ASN A 343 0.54 19.54 14.87
CA ASN A 343 -0.37 20.64 14.58
C ASN A 343 -1.30 20.97 15.78
N ASN A 344 -1.26 20.18 16.85
CA ASN A 344 -2.20 20.24 17.96
C ASN A 344 -3.67 20.14 17.50
N GLY A 345 -3.96 19.17 16.63
CA GLY A 345 -5.25 18.89 16.03
C GLY A 345 -5.23 18.83 14.51
N LEU A 346 -6.39 18.67 13.89
CA LEU A 346 -6.51 18.59 12.44
C LEU A 346 -6.18 19.94 11.79
N PRO A 347 -5.25 20.01 10.83
CA PRO A 347 -4.99 21.25 10.07
C PRO A 347 -6.25 21.78 9.38
N GLN A 348 -6.51 23.08 9.47
CA GLN A 348 -7.71 23.69 8.94
C GLN A 348 -7.51 24.18 7.49
N GLY A 349 -8.39 23.75 6.59
CA GLY A 349 -8.34 24.03 5.16
C GLY A 349 -7.43 23.09 4.36
N SER A 350 -7.78 22.88 3.10
CA SER A 350 -7.13 21.91 2.21
C SER A 350 -5.63 22.16 2.03
N VAL A 351 -5.23 23.40 1.81
CA VAL A 351 -3.82 23.77 1.60
C VAL A 351 -2.98 23.49 2.84
N ALA A 352 -3.48 23.85 4.04
CA ALA A 352 -2.76 23.58 5.27
C ALA A 352 -2.66 22.09 5.56
N LEU A 353 -3.74 21.34 5.32
CA LEU A 353 -3.78 19.87 5.49
C LEU A 353 -2.77 19.18 4.57
N GLN A 354 -2.77 19.52 3.28
CA GLN A 354 -1.85 19.00 2.28
C GLN A 354 -0.38 19.30 2.64
N GLN A 355 -0.05 20.57 2.92
CA GLN A 355 1.32 20.97 3.24
C GLN A 355 1.83 20.35 4.54
N LYS A 356 0.99 20.27 5.57
CA LYS A 356 1.36 19.65 6.85
C LYS A 356 1.59 18.15 6.69
N PHE A 357 0.74 17.46 5.90
CA PHE A 357 0.94 16.04 5.61
C PHE A 357 2.24 15.81 4.84
N LEU A 358 2.47 16.55 3.74
CA LEU A 358 3.71 16.46 2.95
C LEU A 358 4.96 16.68 3.82
N ASN A 359 4.96 17.75 4.63
CA ASN A 359 6.10 18.06 5.50
C ASN A 359 6.31 16.99 6.58
N THR A 360 5.25 16.37 7.09
CA THR A 360 5.35 15.30 8.11
C THR A 360 5.80 13.99 7.48
N SER A 361 5.40 13.71 6.23
CA SER A 361 5.86 12.53 5.48
C SER A 361 7.32 12.60 5.11
N THR A 362 7.82 13.81 4.78
CA THR A 362 9.20 13.98 4.32
C THR A 362 10.19 13.55 5.41
N LEU A 363 11.06 12.62 5.07
CA LEU A 363 12.03 12.00 5.97
C LEU A 363 11.42 11.22 7.15
N PHE A 364 10.14 10.85 7.07
CA PHE A 364 9.59 9.89 8.01
C PHE A 364 10.24 8.53 7.78
N ASN A 365 10.82 7.97 8.82
CA ASN A 365 11.41 6.64 8.77
C ASN A 365 10.36 5.65 9.31
N GLY A 366 9.68 4.99 8.39
CA GLY A 366 8.64 4.00 8.66
C GLY A 366 9.13 2.57 8.48
N VAL A 367 8.21 1.63 8.63
CA VAL A 367 8.46 0.19 8.40
C VAL A 367 8.83 -0.06 6.92
N THR A 368 8.26 0.73 6.01
CA THR A 368 8.58 0.69 4.57
C THR A 368 9.84 1.49 4.20
N GLY A 369 10.64 1.87 5.17
CA GLY A 369 11.85 2.69 5.02
C GLY A 369 11.58 4.19 5.05
N THR A 370 12.57 4.96 4.62
CA THR A 370 12.44 6.42 4.58
C THR A 370 11.47 6.83 3.48
N ILE A 371 10.46 7.61 3.87
CA ILE A 371 9.44 8.11 2.95
C ILE A 371 9.90 9.47 2.41
N MET A 372 10.04 9.54 1.10
CA MET A 372 10.31 10.77 0.37
C MET A 372 9.24 10.96 -0.69
N LEU A 373 8.41 11.98 -0.51
CA LEU A 373 7.40 12.34 -1.49
C LEU A 373 7.89 13.50 -2.36
N ASN A 374 7.57 13.42 -3.66
CA ASN A 374 7.83 14.50 -4.60
C ASN A 374 6.75 15.61 -4.51
N VAL A 375 6.85 16.62 -5.38
CA VAL A 375 5.88 17.74 -5.41
C VAL A 375 4.46 17.33 -5.79
N ASN A 376 4.28 16.16 -6.39
CA ASN A 376 2.99 15.58 -6.76
C ASN A 376 2.40 14.70 -5.65
N GLY A 377 3.05 14.62 -4.48
CA GLY A 377 2.61 13.75 -3.39
C GLY A 377 2.95 12.27 -3.58
N ASP A 378 3.78 11.92 -4.54
CA ASP A 378 4.14 10.54 -4.87
C ASP A 378 5.47 10.14 -4.26
N ARG A 379 5.60 8.88 -3.85
CA ARG A 379 6.88 8.31 -3.43
C ARG A 379 7.89 8.40 -4.56
N SER A 380 9.04 9.02 -4.28
CA SER A 380 10.03 9.37 -5.29
C SER A 380 11.07 8.30 -5.57
N SER A 381 11.08 7.20 -4.79
CA SER A 381 12.04 6.10 -4.93
C SER A 381 11.48 4.79 -4.38
N GLY A 382 12.01 3.69 -4.87
CA GLY A 382 11.71 2.35 -4.39
C GLY A 382 12.60 1.32 -5.06
N THR A 383 12.82 0.21 -4.39
CA THR A 383 13.45 -1.00 -4.95
C THR A 383 12.41 -2.10 -5.00
N PHE A 384 12.64 -3.11 -5.83
CA PHE A 384 11.68 -4.17 -6.04
C PHE A 384 12.33 -5.53 -5.83
N ASP A 385 11.60 -6.41 -5.16
CA ASP A 385 11.92 -7.82 -5.05
C ASP A 385 11.26 -8.56 -6.22
N TYR A 386 12.03 -9.40 -6.92
CA TYR A 386 11.51 -10.24 -7.98
C TYR A 386 11.22 -11.63 -7.44
N TRP A 387 10.00 -12.10 -7.67
CA TRP A 387 9.53 -13.39 -7.22
C TRP A 387 9.01 -14.21 -8.39
N GLY A 388 9.53 -15.43 -8.52
CA GLY A 388 9.10 -16.43 -9.49
C GLY A 388 8.40 -17.60 -8.82
N VAL A 389 7.94 -18.55 -9.65
CA VAL A 389 7.28 -19.77 -9.20
C VAL A 389 8.21 -20.96 -9.44
N GLU A 390 8.35 -21.83 -8.45
CA GLU A 390 9.05 -23.08 -8.59
C GLU A 390 8.18 -24.26 -8.14
N ASN A 391 8.51 -25.46 -8.65
CA ASN A 391 7.93 -26.71 -8.19
C ASN A 391 8.90 -27.41 -7.24
N SER A 392 8.60 -27.42 -5.96
CA SER A 392 9.38 -28.08 -4.92
C SER A 392 8.68 -29.35 -4.47
N ASN A 393 9.18 -30.52 -4.91
CA ASN A 393 8.65 -31.84 -4.54
C ASN A 393 7.13 -32.03 -4.81
N GLY A 394 6.63 -31.45 -5.91
CA GLY A 394 5.23 -31.56 -6.32
C GLY A 394 4.31 -30.48 -5.73
N ALA A 395 4.84 -29.54 -4.96
CA ALA A 395 4.13 -28.36 -4.50
C ALA A 395 4.69 -27.11 -5.18
N TYR A 396 3.82 -26.25 -5.70
CA TYR A 396 4.23 -24.96 -6.23
C TYR A 396 4.38 -23.94 -5.12
N GLN A 397 5.43 -23.13 -5.21
CA GLN A 397 5.68 -22.05 -4.26
C GLN A 397 6.34 -20.85 -4.93
N TRP A 398 6.10 -19.67 -4.34
CA TRP A 398 6.85 -18.48 -4.71
C TRP A 398 8.26 -18.55 -4.12
N TYR A 399 9.26 -18.20 -4.92
CA TYR A 399 10.64 -18.08 -4.46
C TYR A 399 11.24 -16.73 -4.86
N PHE A 400 12.12 -16.23 -4.03
CA PHE A 400 12.82 -14.98 -4.25
C PHE A 400 13.93 -15.16 -5.30
N ILE A 401 13.89 -14.38 -6.38
CA ILE A 401 14.88 -14.42 -7.46
C ILE A 401 16.00 -13.41 -7.22
N GLY A 402 15.66 -12.18 -6.81
CA GLY A 402 16.61 -11.10 -6.66
C GLY A 402 15.93 -9.76 -6.42
N LYS A 403 16.73 -8.70 -6.39
CA LYS A 403 16.27 -7.31 -6.25
C LYS A 403 16.57 -6.52 -7.52
N SER A 404 15.77 -5.47 -7.75
CA SER A 404 16.10 -4.45 -8.74
C SER A 404 17.38 -3.72 -8.34
N GLU A 405 18.20 -3.40 -9.34
CA GLU A 405 19.36 -2.54 -9.18
C GLU A 405 19.00 -1.07 -8.97
#